data_c5e64ad793c2991ea36666302fc04bda
#
_entry.id   c5e64ad793c2991ea36666302fc04bda
#
_cell.length_a   1.000
_cell.length_b   1.000
_cell.length_c   1.000
_cell.angle_alpha   90.00
_cell.angle_beta   90.00
_cell.angle_gamma   90.00
#
_symmetry.space_group_name_H-M   'P 1'
#
loop_
_entity.id
_entity.type
_entity.pdbx_description
1 polymer ?
#
loop_
_entity_poly.entity_id
_entity_poly.type
_entity_poly.pdbx_seq_one_letter_code
_entity_poly.pdbx_strand_id
1 'polypeptide(L)'
;MNGDTAKPFHVALQFGHIKHFNEGLAEFSRQLALQYASRAKALKAEQNWHFHFILPKQWHGLFGDDVTYHELTDAMRLRHRFPVDLDVWHGLHQHMRYRPPTNSARNIITVHDLNHIYAKTGLSLWWQSMRLTRHLRRADQLVAISQFVANDIKRCLPWAPPAVVIHNGVADLSQAPREKPPGFALTEGTYLLHISRMSPSKNVGALIEMAAVWPEQDLLLVGPASDEVNKHKAHAARLSLNNVHFLTDVSEPEKAWLLANCKAFLFPSLLEGFGLPPIEAMYFGKPVVVARRSCLPEICGEAAAYWDDFAPQAMADTSKLAITRAGDSGQHQALLYHNQAQKYEWPKAGKAYTRMCSHFNCPG
;
A
#
# COMPACT_ATOMS: atom_id res chain seq x y z
N MET A 1 -21.92 -43.23 -12.57
CA MET A 1 -21.48 -42.30 -11.51
C MET A 1 -21.62 -40.87 -12.08
N ASN A 2 -22.75 -40.25 -11.83
CA ASN A 2 -22.96 -38.85 -12.23
C ASN A 2 -22.08 -38.02 -11.27
N GLY A 3 -20.94 -37.52 -11.78
CA GLY A 3 -20.16 -36.55 -11.08
C GLY A 3 -20.98 -35.25 -10.98
N ASP A 4 -21.46 -34.99 -9.79
CA ASP A 4 -22.09 -33.73 -9.42
C ASP A 4 -21.02 -32.64 -9.60
N THR A 5 -20.98 -32.01 -10.80
CA THR A 5 -20.04 -30.91 -11.04
C THR A 5 -20.50 -29.75 -10.17
N ALA A 6 -19.67 -29.40 -9.18
CA ALA A 6 -19.94 -28.27 -8.30
C ALA A 6 -20.40 -27.05 -9.13
N LYS A 7 -21.45 -26.37 -8.65
CA LYS A 7 -21.97 -25.15 -9.31
C LYS A 7 -20.81 -24.16 -9.53
N PRO A 8 -20.74 -23.52 -10.71
CA PRO A 8 -19.70 -22.49 -10.95
C PRO A 8 -19.80 -21.37 -9.90
N PHE A 9 -18.66 -21.00 -9.35
CA PHE A 9 -18.53 -19.90 -8.38
C PHE A 9 -17.81 -18.72 -9.02
N HIS A 10 -18.53 -17.63 -9.24
CA HIS A 10 -18.06 -16.48 -9.99
C HIS A 10 -17.61 -15.35 -9.08
N VAL A 11 -16.32 -14.98 -9.14
CA VAL A 11 -15.71 -13.90 -8.37
C VAL A 11 -15.25 -12.81 -9.31
N ALA A 12 -15.76 -11.59 -9.15
CA ALA A 12 -15.33 -10.44 -9.93
C ALA A 12 -14.49 -9.48 -9.10
N LEU A 13 -13.36 -9.03 -9.67
CA LEU A 13 -12.48 -8.01 -9.11
C LEU A 13 -12.61 -6.72 -9.92
N GLN A 14 -12.97 -5.64 -9.25
CA GLN A 14 -13.01 -4.32 -9.86
C GLN A 14 -11.80 -3.49 -9.47
N PHE A 15 -11.00 -3.13 -10.48
CA PHE A 15 -9.75 -2.37 -10.32
C PHE A 15 -9.94 -0.85 -10.22
N GLY A 16 -11.10 -0.32 -10.57
CA GLY A 16 -11.33 1.12 -10.62
C GLY A 16 -10.65 1.82 -11.81
N HIS A 17 -10.32 3.09 -11.66
CA HIS A 17 -9.61 3.87 -12.69
C HIS A 17 -8.10 3.78 -12.50
N ILE A 18 -7.50 2.72 -12.99
CA ILE A 18 -6.05 2.57 -13.04
C ILE A 18 -5.55 3.19 -14.35
N LYS A 19 -4.80 4.28 -14.26
CA LYS A 19 -4.08 4.87 -15.39
C LYS A 19 -2.71 4.21 -15.56
N HIS A 20 -2.01 3.99 -14.44
CA HIS A 20 -0.69 3.36 -14.37
C HIS A 20 -0.64 2.49 -13.11
N PHE A 21 0.12 1.38 -13.15
CA PHE A 21 0.28 0.48 -11.99
C PHE A 21 1.33 0.94 -10.96
N ASN A 22 2.01 2.06 -11.20
CA ASN A 22 3.09 2.55 -10.34
C ASN A 22 2.63 3.35 -9.11
N GLU A 23 1.31 3.49 -8.90
CA GLU A 23 0.75 4.14 -7.72
C GLU A 23 0.32 3.10 -6.69
N GLY A 24 0.46 3.39 -5.39
CA GLY A 24 0.23 2.42 -4.31
C GLY A 24 -1.10 1.66 -4.35
N LEU A 25 -2.21 2.31 -4.77
CA LEU A 25 -3.51 1.64 -4.93
C LEU A 25 -3.57 0.75 -6.17
N ALA A 26 -2.95 1.18 -7.25
CA ALA A 26 -2.86 0.41 -8.48
C ALA A 26 -1.94 -0.79 -8.30
N GLU A 27 -0.82 -0.63 -7.59
CA GLU A 27 0.09 -1.70 -7.22
C GLU A 27 -0.60 -2.74 -6.33
N PHE A 28 -1.36 -2.32 -5.30
CA PHE A 28 -2.19 -3.23 -4.51
C PHE A 28 -3.12 -4.07 -5.41
N SER A 29 -3.83 -3.40 -6.33
CA SER A 29 -4.77 -4.08 -7.22
C SER A 29 -4.07 -5.07 -8.14
N ARG A 30 -2.90 -4.69 -8.68
CA ARG A 30 -2.06 -5.55 -9.53
C ARG A 30 -1.58 -6.78 -8.77
N GLN A 31 -1.02 -6.59 -7.62
CA GLN A 31 -0.47 -7.67 -6.80
C GLN A 31 -1.54 -8.65 -6.33
N LEU A 32 -2.68 -8.14 -5.86
CA LEU A 32 -3.78 -9.00 -5.46
C LEU A 32 -4.33 -9.80 -6.64
N ALA A 33 -4.46 -9.18 -7.82
CA ALA A 33 -4.89 -9.88 -9.03
C ALA A 33 -3.91 -10.98 -9.44
N LEU A 34 -2.60 -10.75 -9.33
CA LEU A 34 -1.58 -11.79 -9.55
C LEU A 34 -1.77 -12.96 -8.58
N GLN A 35 -2.15 -12.70 -7.31
CA GLN A 35 -2.43 -13.75 -6.33
C GLN A 35 -3.68 -14.56 -6.69
N TYR A 36 -4.71 -13.96 -7.24
CA TYR A 36 -5.88 -14.68 -7.73
C TYR A 36 -5.57 -15.44 -9.02
N ALA A 37 -4.92 -14.81 -9.98
CA ALA A 37 -4.55 -15.42 -11.27
C ALA A 37 -3.66 -16.65 -11.10
N SER A 38 -2.65 -16.59 -10.20
CA SER A 38 -1.75 -17.73 -9.94
C SER A 38 -2.46 -18.96 -9.37
N ARG A 39 -3.67 -18.79 -8.83
CA ARG A 39 -4.49 -19.89 -8.27
C ARG A 39 -5.69 -20.23 -9.15
N ALA A 40 -5.98 -19.42 -10.17
CA ALA A 40 -7.21 -19.51 -10.95
C ALA A 40 -7.37 -20.90 -11.57
N LYS A 41 -6.31 -21.44 -12.18
CA LYS A 41 -6.33 -22.76 -12.82
C LYS A 41 -6.66 -23.88 -11.83
N ALA A 42 -6.00 -23.91 -10.68
CA ALA A 42 -6.23 -24.91 -9.64
C ALA A 42 -7.64 -24.79 -9.04
N LEU A 43 -8.07 -23.59 -8.66
CA LEU A 43 -9.40 -23.35 -8.11
C LEU A 43 -10.51 -23.65 -9.11
N LYS A 44 -10.30 -23.42 -10.40
CA LYS A 44 -11.24 -23.81 -11.45
C LYS A 44 -11.37 -25.32 -11.54
N ALA A 45 -10.25 -26.04 -11.53
CA ALA A 45 -10.25 -27.50 -11.63
C ALA A 45 -10.82 -28.19 -10.36
N GLU A 46 -10.50 -27.69 -9.18
CA GLU A 46 -10.85 -28.32 -7.91
C GLU A 46 -12.23 -27.91 -7.37
N GLN A 47 -12.63 -26.65 -7.58
CA GLN A 47 -13.79 -26.04 -6.94
C GLN A 47 -14.71 -25.29 -7.91
N ASN A 48 -14.45 -25.36 -9.21
CA ASN A 48 -15.21 -24.70 -10.27
C ASN A 48 -15.31 -23.17 -10.10
N TRP A 49 -14.21 -22.51 -9.65
CA TRP A 49 -14.14 -21.06 -9.52
C TRP A 49 -13.80 -20.38 -10.84
N HIS A 50 -14.46 -19.26 -11.10
CA HIS A 50 -14.25 -18.42 -12.28
C HIS A 50 -13.98 -16.98 -11.88
N PHE A 51 -12.79 -16.48 -12.23
CA PHE A 51 -12.40 -15.11 -11.92
C PHE A 51 -12.66 -14.18 -13.08
N HIS A 52 -13.25 -13.02 -12.79
CA HIS A 52 -13.59 -11.97 -13.74
C HIS A 52 -12.88 -10.67 -13.33
N PHE A 53 -11.94 -10.19 -14.14
CA PHE A 53 -11.20 -8.98 -13.89
C PHE A 53 -11.74 -7.82 -14.70
N ILE A 54 -12.17 -6.75 -14.03
CA ILE A 54 -12.80 -5.57 -14.63
C ILE A 54 -11.81 -4.42 -14.64
N LEU A 55 -11.15 -4.21 -15.77
CA LEU A 55 -10.08 -3.23 -15.97
C LEU A 55 -10.07 -2.71 -17.42
N PRO A 56 -9.37 -1.59 -17.70
CA PRO A 56 -9.25 -1.04 -19.04
C PRO A 56 -8.65 -2.05 -20.03
N LYS A 57 -9.13 -2.03 -21.28
CA LYS A 57 -8.76 -2.97 -22.35
C LYS A 57 -7.25 -3.10 -22.58
N GLN A 58 -6.51 -2.01 -22.41
CA GLN A 58 -5.04 -1.99 -22.55
C GLN A 58 -4.29 -2.93 -21.57
N TRP A 59 -4.95 -3.37 -20.51
CA TRP A 59 -4.41 -4.27 -19.49
C TRP A 59 -4.94 -5.71 -19.59
N HIS A 60 -5.79 -6.02 -20.61
CA HIS A 60 -6.26 -7.38 -20.81
C HIS A 60 -5.08 -8.28 -21.21
N GLY A 61 -5.07 -9.50 -20.70
CA GLY A 61 -3.96 -10.46 -20.87
C GLY A 61 -2.83 -10.35 -19.85
N LEU A 62 -2.75 -9.23 -19.08
CA LEU A 62 -1.65 -9.01 -18.11
C LEU A 62 -1.57 -10.10 -17.02
N PHE A 63 -2.67 -10.74 -16.70
CA PHE A 63 -2.78 -11.73 -15.63
C PHE A 63 -2.95 -13.17 -16.16
N GLY A 64 -2.67 -13.42 -17.46
CA GLY A 64 -2.79 -14.72 -18.10
C GLY A 64 -4.20 -15.09 -18.55
N ASP A 65 -4.37 -16.34 -19.05
CA ASP A 65 -5.58 -16.80 -19.73
C ASP A 65 -6.56 -17.55 -18.81
N ASP A 66 -6.17 -17.83 -17.57
CA ASP A 66 -7.01 -18.53 -16.60
C ASP A 66 -8.08 -17.63 -15.93
N VAL A 67 -8.12 -16.34 -16.32
CA VAL A 67 -9.09 -15.35 -15.84
C VAL A 67 -9.83 -14.73 -17.03
N THR A 68 -11.08 -14.31 -16.79
CA THR A 68 -11.88 -13.63 -17.82
C THR A 68 -11.76 -12.12 -17.65
N TYR A 69 -11.43 -11.42 -18.73
CA TYR A 69 -11.29 -9.96 -18.71
C TYR A 69 -12.57 -9.27 -19.18
N HIS A 70 -12.91 -8.19 -18.50
CA HIS A 70 -14.07 -7.35 -18.83
C HIS A 70 -13.67 -5.89 -18.84
N GLU A 71 -14.20 -5.15 -19.81
CA GLU A 71 -14.17 -3.70 -19.80
C GLU A 71 -15.46 -3.16 -19.19
N LEU A 72 -15.36 -2.10 -18.38
CA LEU A 72 -16.53 -1.47 -17.78
C LEU A 72 -17.31 -0.66 -18.83
N THR A 73 -18.34 -1.24 -19.40
CA THR A 73 -19.18 -0.63 -20.43
C THR A 73 -20.23 0.31 -19.82
N ASP A 74 -20.74 1.25 -20.65
CA ASP A 74 -21.84 2.14 -20.24
C ASP A 74 -23.14 1.35 -20.00
N ALA A 75 -23.36 0.25 -20.72
CA ALA A 75 -24.49 -0.64 -20.47
C ALA A 75 -24.42 -1.26 -19.06
N MET A 76 -23.26 -1.70 -18.61
CA MET A 76 -23.07 -2.21 -17.25
C MET A 76 -23.29 -1.10 -16.20
N ARG A 77 -22.85 0.12 -16.50
CA ARG A 77 -23.03 1.28 -15.60
C ARG A 77 -24.49 1.68 -15.46
N LEU A 78 -25.22 1.74 -16.56
CA LEU A 78 -26.64 2.15 -16.59
C LEU A 78 -27.57 1.08 -16.01
N ARG A 79 -27.36 -0.18 -16.36
CA ARG A 79 -28.19 -1.31 -15.91
C ARG A 79 -27.81 -1.81 -14.52
N HIS A 80 -26.67 -1.41 -13.99
CA HIS A 80 -26.10 -1.94 -12.75
C HIS A 80 -26.06 -3.48 -12.70
N ARG A 81 -25.80 -4.12 -13.84
CA ARG A 81 -25.81 -5.56 -13.99
C ARG A 81 -24.54 -6.04 -14.69
N PHE A 82 -23.94 -7.12 -14.18
CA PHE A 82 -22.79 -7.78 -14.77
C PHE A 82 -23.26 -8.85 -15.78
N PRO A 83 -22.46 -9.21 -16.82
CA PRO A 83 -22.86 -10.19 -17.84
C PRO A 83 -23.23 -11.57 -17.32
N VAL A 84 -22.63 -11.98 -16.19
CA VAL A 84 -22.94 -13.23 -15.48
C VAL A 84 -23.40 -12.92 -14.06
N ASP A 85 -24.17 -13.80 -13.45
CA ASP A 85 -24.50 -13.67 -12.03
C ASP A 85 -23.26 -13.97 -11.20
N LEU A 86 -22.96 -13.11 -10.25
CA LEU A 86 -21.75 -13.17 -9.43
C LEU A 86 -22.07 -13.69 -8.05
N ASP A 87 -21.27 -14.62 -7.56
CA ASP A 87 -21.30 -15.00 -6.15
C ASP A 87 -20.60 -13.95 -5.29
N VAL A 88 -19.47 -13.40 -5.78
CA VAL A 88 -18.73 -12.35 -5.10
C VAL A 88 -18.34 -11.23 -6.05
N TRP A 89 -18.64 -9.99 -5.66
CA TRP A 89 -18.08 -8.78 -6.22
C TRP A 89 -17.08 -8.19 -5.26
N HIS A 90 -15.82 -8.03 -5.66
CA HIS A 90 -14.77 -7.43 -4.85
C HIS A 90 -14.36 -6.08 -5.41
N GLY A 91 -14.76 -5.01 -4.74
CA GLY A 91 -14.27 -3.66 -4.96
C GLY A 91 -12.91 -3.46 -4.28
N LEU A 92 -11.85 -3.29 -5.07
CA LEU A 92 -10.48 -3.21 -4.57
C LEU A 92 -10.14 -1.86 -3.90
N HIS A 93 -11.09 -0.91 -3.89
CA HIS A 93 -10.89 0.41 -3.30
C HIS A 93 -12.20 1.05 -2.85
N GLN A 94 -12.20 1.78 -1.72
CA GLN A 94 -13.40 2.41 -1.14
C GLN A 94 -14.00 3.56 -1.98
N HIS A 95 -13.24 4.16 -2.88
CA HIS A 95 -13.70 5.29 -3.73
C HIS A 95 -14.00 4.89 -5.18
N MET A 96 -14.38 3.65 -5.41
CA MET A 96 -14.74 3.22 -6.76
C MET A 96 -15.93 3.99 -7.33
N ARG A 97 -15.90 4.29 -8.64
CA ARG A 97 -16.98 4.99 -9.33
C ARG A 97 -18.14 4.08 -9.68
N TYR A 98 -17.87 2.79 -9.86
CA TYR A 98 -18.87 1.80 -10.19
C TYR A 98 -19.32 1.06 -8.93
N ARG A 99 -20.63 0.95 -8.77
CA ARG A 99 -21.23 0.26 -7.62
C ARG A 99 -21.29 -1.24 -7.89
N PRO A 100 -21.36 -2.08 -6.85
CA PRO A 100 -21.64 -3.50 -7.01
C PRO A 100 -22.89 -3.71 -7.88
N PRO A 101 -22.87 -4.64 -8.83
CA PRO A 101 -24.02 -4.94 -9.68
C PRO A 101 -25.16 -5.58 -8.88
N THR A 102 -26.39 -5.45 -9.40
CA THR A 102 -27.57 -5.99 -8.73
C THR A 102 -27.65 -7.52 -8.75
N ASN A 103 -26.89 -8.15 -9.63
CA ASN A 103 -26.75 -9.61 -9.74
C ASN A 103 -25.44 -10.12 -9.12
N SER A 104 -25.01 -9.49 -8.02
CA SER A 104 -23.95 -9.98 -7.14
C SER A 104 -24.58 -10.43 -5.82
N ALA A 105 -24.28 -11.67 -5.42
CA ALA A 105 -24.82 -12.23 -4.18
C ALA A 105 -24.14 -11.62 -2.95
N ARG A 106 -22.83 -11.38 -3.02
CA ARG A 106 -22.03 -10.78 -1.95
C ARG A 106 -21.09 -9.71 -2.47
N ASN A 107 -20.95 -8.65 -1.70
CA ASN A 107 -20.14 -7.48 -2.03
C ASN A 107 -19.06 -7.27 -0.99
N ILE A 108 -17.81 -7.39 -1.39
CA ILE A 108 -16.63 -7.11 -0.58
C ILE A 108 -16.05 -5.77 -1.03
N ILE A 109 -15.66 -4.91 -0.09
CA ILE A 109 -14.95 -3.66 -0.40
C ILE A 109 -13.71 -3.56 0.47
N THR A 110 -12.55 -3.40 -0.18
CA THR A 110 -11.28 -3.11 0.52
C THR A 110 -11.18 -1.60 0.79
N VAL A 111 -10.89 -1.25 2.04
CA VAL A 111 -10.68 0.11 2.52
C VAL A 111 -9.20 0.30 2.84
N HIS A 112 -8.56 1.23 2.13
CA HIS A 112 -7.13 1.51 2.28
C HIS A 112 -6.85 2.58 3.33
N ASP A 113 -7.70 3.58 3.41
CA ASP A 113 -7.62 4.66 4.40
C ASP A 113 -8.94 5.44 4.47
N LEU A 114 -9.05 6.28 5.47
CA LEU A 114 -10.07 7.32 5.58
C LEU A 114 -9.43 8.72 5.64
N ASN A 115 -8.28 8.91 5.00
CA ASN A 115 -7.46 10.12 5.08
C ASN A 115 -8.21 11.39 4.70
N HIS A 116 -9.22 11.30 3.84
CA HIS A 116 -10.06 12.45 3.46
C HIS A 116 -10.82 13.04 4.66
N ILE A 117 -11.13 12.22 5.68
CA ILE A 117 -11.82 12.69 6.90
C ILE A 117 -10.91 13.61 7.72
N TYR A 118 -9.59 13.37 7.68
CA TYR A 118 -8.59 14.17 8.40
C TYR A 118 -8.11 15.39 7.60
N ALA A 119 -8.09 15.27 6.25
CA ALA A 119 -7.47 16.26 5.38
C ALA A 119 -8.45 17.32 4.84
N LYS A 120 -9.76 17.11 4.97
CA LYS A 120 -10.78 17.97 4.35
C LYS A 120 -11.78 18.49 5.37
N THR A 121 -12.36 19.66 5.04
CA THR A 121 -13.36 20.33 5.87
C THR A 121 -14.54 20.83 5.01
N GLY A 122 -15.65 21.17 5.65
CA GLY A 122 -16.79 21.81 4.99
C GLY A 122 -17.48 20.93 3.94
N LEU A 123 -17.96 21.58 2.87
CA LEU A 123 -18.74 20.91 1.80
C LEU A 123 -17.96 19.81 1.09
N SER A 124 -16.65 19.97 0.93
CA SER A 124 -15.80 18.94 0.29
C SER A 124 -15.75 17.65 1.09
N LEU A 125 -15.62 17.73 2.41
CA LEU A 125 -15.71 16.59 3.33
C LEU A 125 -17.10 15.95 3.26
N TRP A 126 -18.16 16.74 3.31
CA TRP A 126 -19.55 16.27 3.27
C TRP A 126 -19.83 15.47 1.97
N TRP A 127 -19.48 16.03 0.81
CA TRP A 127 -19.68 15.35 -0.48
C TRP A 127 -18.91 14.03 -0.60
N GLN A 128 -17.66 14.00 -0.15
CA GLN A 128 -16.84 12.78 -0.18
C GLN A 128 -17.36 11.73 0.80
N SER A 129 -17.71 12.14 2.01
CA SER A 129 -18.29 11.24 3.02
C SER A 129 -19.62 10.66 2.56
N MET A 130 -20.47 11.46 1.91
CA MET A 130 -21.73 10.99 1.35
C MET A 130 -21.53 9.97 0.24
N ARG A 131 -20.57 10.22 -0.68
CA ARG A 131 -20.22 9.26 -1.73
C ARG A 131 -19.68 7.96 -1.15
N LEU A 132 -18.76 8.05 -0.19
CA LEU A 132 -18.21 6.90 0.50
C LEU A 132 -19.31 6.10 1.20
N THR A 133 -20.17 6.76 1.97
CA THR A 133 -21.31 6.14 2.66
C THR A 133 -22.21 5.38 1.70
N ARG A 134 -22.60 5.99 0.57
CA ARG A 134 -23.45 5.33 -0.44
C ARG A 134 -22.78 4.10 -1.05
N HIS A 135 -21.45 4.09 -1.12
CA HIS A 135 -20.70 2.96 -1.67
C HIS A 135 -20.58 1.85 -0.64
N LEU A 136 -20.12 2.16 0.57
CA LEU A 136 -19.87 1.18 1.62
C LEU A 136 -21.15 0.55 2.21
N ARG A 137 -22.29 1.25 2.17
CA ARG A 137 -23.60 0.68 2.60
C ARG A 137 -24.05 -0.53 1.79
N ARG A 138 -23.42 -0.81 0.66
CA ARG A 138 -23.70 -1.97 -0.19
C ARG A 138 -22.72 -3.12 0.02
N ALA A 139 -21.73 -2.93 0.89
CA ALA A 139 -20.81 -3.98 1.24
C ALA A 139 -21.46 -4.94 2.24
N ASP A 140 -21.42 -6.21 1.95
CA ASP A 140 -21.72 -7.28 2.91
C ASP A 140 -20.53 -7.49 3.85
N GLN A 141 -19.30 -7.25 3.32
CA GLN A 141 -18.07 -7.35 4.06
C GLN A 141 -17.10 -6.22 3.70
N LEU A 142 -16.56 -5.55 4.72
CA LEU A 142 -15.42 -4.66 4.55
C LEU A 142 -14.11 -5.38 4.88
N VAL A 143 -13.08 -5.05 4.12
CA VAL A 143 -11.71 -5.45 4.42
C VAL A 143 -10.90 -4.19 4.72
N ALA A 144 -10.24 -4.15 5.85
CA ALA A 144 -9.30 -3.09 6.20
C ALA A 144 -7.87 -3.61 6.02
N ILE A 145 -6.99 -2.78 5.46
CA ILE A 145 -5.61 -3.18 5.20
C ILE A 145 -4.71 -3.14 6.44
N SER A 146 -5.21 -2.62 7.57
CA SER A 146 -4.56 -2.61 8.87
C SER A 146 -5.60 -2.52 9.99
N GLN A 147 -5.22 -2.86 11.22
CA GLN A 147 -6.07 -2.70 12.39
C GLN A 147 -6.39 -1.22 12.64
N PHE A 148 -5.42 -0.33 12.36
CA PHE A 148 -5.64 1.11 12.41
C PHE A 148 -6.81 1.52 11.51
N VAL A 149 -6.84 1.08 10.25
CA VAL A 149 -7.93 1.38 9.31
C VAL A 149 -9.25 0.75 9.77
N ALA A 150 -9.23 -0.47 10.33
CA ALA A 150 -10.43 -1.11 10.88
C ALA A 150 -11.01 -0.31 12.06
N ASN A 151 -10.15 0.20 12.94
CA ASN A 151 -10.55 1.06 14.05
C ASN A 151 -11.10 2.40 13.56
N ASP A 152 -10.51 2.98 12.51
CA ASP A 152 -11.03 4.20 11.88
C ASP A 152 -12.41 3.98 11.24
N ILE A 153 -12.63 2.86 10.56
CA ILE A 153 -13.95 2.48 10.03
C ILE A 153 -14.96 2.43 11.18
N LYS A 154 -14.65 1.70 12.24
CA LYS A 154 -15.53 1.58 13.42
C LYS A 154 -15.86 2.94 14.05
N ARG A 155 -14.87 3.82 14.15
CA ARG A 155 -15.02 5.15 14.77
C ARG A 155 -15.78 6.13 13.88
N CYS A 156 -15.40 6.21 12.59
CA CYS A 156 -15.91 7.23 11.68
C CYS A 156 -17.18 6.81 10.93
N LEU A 157 -17.42 5.51 10.80
CA LEU A 157 -18.52 4.91 10.05
C LEU A 157 -19.26 3.86 10.90
N PRO A 158 -19.84 4.24 12.07
CA PRO A 158 -20.43 3.28 13.02
C PRO A 158 -21.62 2.48 12.48
N TRP A 159 -22.17 2.90 11.34
CA TRP A 159 -23.23 2.22 10.60
C TRP A 159 -22.70 1.13 9.62
N ALA A 160 -21.37 1.10 9.35
CA ALA A 160 -20.76 0.14 8.44
C ALA A 160 -20.60 -1.23 9.10
N PRO A 161 -20.61 -2.34 8.33
CA PRO A 161 -20.32 -3.65 8.88
C PRO A 161 -18.89 -3.67 9.45
N PRO A 162 -18.61 -4.52 10.46
CA PRO A 162 -17.27 -4.71 10.97
C PRO A 162 -16.30 -5.10 9.85
N ALA A 163 -15.12 -4.48 9.83
CA ALA A 163 -14.10 -4.81 8.84
C ALA A 163 -13.26 -6.00 9.32
N VAL A 164 -13.01 -6.95 8.41
CA VAL A 164 -11.97 -7.98 8.59
C VAL A 164 -10.63 -7.35 8.22
N VAL A 165 -9.61 -7.58 9.04
CA VAL A 165 -8.25 -7.09 8.74
C VAL A 165 -7.53 -8.11 7.87
N ILE A 166 -7.12 -7.70 6.68
CA ILE A 166 -6.20 -8.43 5.82
C ILE A 166 -5.09 -7.47 5.44
N HIS A 167 -3.93 -7.64 6.04
CA HIS A 167 -2.78 -6.79 5.77
C HIS A 167 -2.36 -6.88 4.30
N ASN A 168 -1.89 -5.77 3.76
CA ASN A 168 -1.31 -5.77 2.42
C ASN A 168 -0.07 -6.66 2.37
N GLY A 169 0.18 -7.23 1.19
CA GLY A 169 1.50 -7.74 0.88
C GLY A 169 2.46 -6.61 0.52
N VAL A 170 3.73 -6.86 0.69
CA VAL A 170 4.82 -5.99 0.24
C VAL A 170 5.73 -6.81 -0.67
N ALA A 171 6.13 -6.24 -1.79
CA ALA A 171 7.05 -6.89 -2.71
C ALA A 171 8.47 -6.92 -2.10
N ASP A 172 9.10 -8.08 -2.12
CA ASP A 172 10.51 -8.20 -1.74
C ASP A 172 11.41 -7.71 -2.90
N LEU A 173 11.72 -6.43 -2.87
CA LEU A 173 12.62 -5.81 -3.85
C LEU A 173 14.09 -6.20 -3.65
N SER A 174 14.45 -6.89 -2.55
CA SER A 174 15.83 -7.32 -2.30
C SER A 174 16.33 -8.34 -3.34
N GLN A 175 15.41 -9.04 -3.98
CA GLN A 175 15.65 -10.00 -5.07
C GLN A 175 15.53 -9.38 -6.47
N ALA A 176 15.09 -8.12 -6.56
CA ALA A 176 14.91 -7.43 -7.84
C ALA A 176 16.25 -6.96 -8.42
N PRO A 177 16.33 -6.73 -9.75
CA PRO A 177 17.46 -6.03 -10.36
C PRO A 177 17.72 -4.69 -9.66
N ARG A 178 19.00 -4.31 -9.55
CA ARG A 178 19.43 -3.06 -8.92
C ARG A 178 20.23 -2.24 -9.91
N GLU A 179 19.88 -0.99 -10.06
CA GLU A 179 20.56 -0.07 -10.96
C GLU A 179 20.85 1.24 -10.22
N LYS A 180 22.09 1.70 -10.27
CA LYS A 180 22.48 2.97 -9.67
C LYS A 180 21.83 4.12 -10.43
N PRO A 181 21.13 5.06 -9.74
CA PRO A 181 20.54 6.20 -10.43
C PRO A 181 21.59 7.01 -11.19
N PRO A 182 21.31 7.47 -12.42
CA PRO A 182 22.23 8.29 -13.20
C PRO A 182 22.61 9.56 -12.46
N GLY A 183 23.89 9.90 -12.47
CA GLY A 183 24.40 11.10 -11.79
C GLY A 183 24.37 11.07 -10.25
N PHE A 184 24.09 9.91 -9.67
CA PHE A 184 24.09 9.78 -8.21
C PHE A 184 25.51 9.98 -7.62
N ALA A 185 25.67 11.01 -6.77
CA ALA A 185 26.96 11.47 -6.29
C ALA A 185 27.28 11.05 -4.85
N LEU A 186 26.29 10.61 -4.05
CA LEU A 186 26.50 10.23 -2.66
C LEU A 186 27.25 8.89 -2.54
N THR A 187 27.99 8.73 -1.46
CA THR A 187 28.68 7.47 -1.15
C THR A 187 27.69 6.42 -0.66
N GLU A 188 27.84 5.19 -1.10
CA GLU A 188 27.06 4.05 -0.66
C GLU A 188 27.23 3.82 0.84
N GLY A 189 26.13 3.54 1.54
CA GLY A 189 26.13 3.30 2.98
C GLY A 189 26.25 4.55 3.87
N THR A 190 26.33 5.76 3.30
CA THR A 190 26.52 6.97 4.08
C THR A 190 25.30 7.85 4.24
N TYR A 191 24.29 7.73 3.37
CA TYR A 191 23.10 8.60 3.35
C TYR A 191 21.88 8.00 4.05
N LEU A 192 21.10 8.86 4.67
CA LEU A 192 19.75 8.55 5.15
C LEU A 192 18.78 8.66 3.97
N LEU A 193 17.79 7.78 3.90
CA LEU A 193 16.85 7.70 2.77
C LEU A 193 15.42 7.91 3.21
N HIS A 194 14.69 8.74 2.49
CA HIS A 194 13.22 8.82 2.54
C HIS A 194 12.64 8.69 1.14
N ILE A 195 11.60 7.86 1.00
CA ILE A 195 10.88 7.69 -0.28
C ILE A 195 9.38 7.92 -0.06
N SER A 196 8.81 8.93 -0.70
CA SER A 196 7.36 9.18 -0.69
C SER A 196 6.94 10.18 -1.76
N ARG A 197 5.63 10.41 -1.89
CA ARG A 197 5.08 11.52 -2.70
C ARG A 197 5.28 12.91 -2.06
N MET A 198 5.93 12.99 -0.91
CA MET A 198 6.25 14.21 -0.16
C MET A 198 5.05 15.12 0.14
N SER A 199 3.81 14.59 0.14
CA SER A 199 2.62 15.34 0.55
C SER A 199 2.70 15.78 2.03
N PRO A 200 1.90 16.76 2.48
CA PRO A 200 1.98 17.27 3.85
C PRO A 200 1.88 16.19 4.93
N SER A 201 1.08 15.12 4.70
CA SER A 201 0.97 14.00 5.64
C SER A 201 2.26 13.19 5.80
N LYS A 202 3.21 13.30 4.86
CA LYS A 202 4.52 12.61 4.94
C LYS A 202 5.54 13.32 5.82
N ASN A 203 5.24 14.55 6.25
CA ASN A 203 6.01 15.34 7.20
C ASN A 203 7.51 15.49 6.84
N VAL A 204 7.81 15.63 5.55
CA VAL A 204 9.18 15.72 5.04
C VAL A 204 9.89 16.96 5.56
N GLY A 205 9.14 18.03 5.87
CA GLY A 205 9.70 19.22 6.52
C GLY A 205 10.47 18.92 7.80
N ALA A 206 9.98 17.99 8.64
CA ALA A 206 10.65 17.60 9.87
C ALA A 206 12.01 16.90 9.60
N LEU A 207 12.14 16.15 8.49
CA LEU A 207 13.45 15.59 8.09
C LEU A 207 14.44 16.67 7.66
N ILE A 208 13.95 17.71 6.96
CA ILE A 208 14.80 18.85 6.56
C ILE A 208 15.28 19.63 7.79
N GLU A 209 14.38 19.88 8.76
CA GLU A 209 14.75 20.51 10.04
C GLU A 209 15.72 19.62 10.85
N MET A 210 15.54 18.31 10.85
CA MET A 210 16.50 17.37 11.47
C MET A 210 17.87 17.44 10.78
N ALA A 211 17.93 17.54 9.45
CA ALA A 211 19.18 17.66 8.71
C ALA A 211 19.94 18.94 9.05
N ALA A 212 19.26 20.01 9.43
CA ALA A 212 19.90 21.26 9.89
C ALA A 212 20.70 21.11 11.18
N VAL A 213 20.29 20.20 12.08
CA VAL A 213 21.02 19.91 13.35
C VAL A 213 21.95 18.71 13.23
N TRP A 214 22.05 18.12 12.06
CA TRP A 214 22.95 17.00 11.77
C TRP A 214 23.69 17.19 10.44
N PRO A 215 24.50 18.27 10.31
CA PRO A 215 25.08 18.71 9.04
C PRO A 215 26.08 17.73 8.41
N GLU A 216 26.68 16.85 9.20
CA GLU A 216 27.63 15.83 8.72
C GLU A 216 26.96 14.59 8.10
N GLN A 217 25.62 14.54 8.13
CA GLN A 217 24.87 13.38 7.64
C GLN A 217 24.03 13.77 6.40
N ASP A 218 24.32 13.14 5.28
CA ASP A 218 23.51 13.31 4.06
C ASP A 218 22.10 12.72 4.21
N LEU A 219 21.10 13.48 3.76
CA LEU A 219 19.71 13.09 3.68
C LEU A 219 19.27 13.09 2.20
N LEU A 220 18.86 11.93 1.70
CA LEU A 220 18.31 11.77 0.36
C LEU A 220 16.78 11.65 0.40
N LEU A 221 16.11 12.57 -0.26
CA LEU A 221 14.66 12.64 -0.38
C LEU A 221 14.26 12.24 -1.81
N VAL A 222 13.45 11.17 -1.94
CA VAL A 222 13.06 10.60 -3.22
C VAL A 222 11.54 10.65 -3.40
N GLY A 223 11.07 11.10 -4.57
CA GLY A 223 9.64 11.13 -4.89
C GLY A 223 9.37 11.56 -6.32
N PRO A 224 8.10 11.55 -6.78
CA PRO A 224 7.76 12.02 -8.10
C PRO A 224 7.98 13.53 -8.23
N ALA A 225 8.34 14.00 -9.42
CA ALA A 225 8.42 15.44 -9.69
C ALA A 225 7.06 16.10 -9.41
N SER A 226 7.05 17.10 -8.54
CA SER A 226 5.82 17.75 -8.07
C SER A 226 6.09 19.09 -7.41
N ASP A 227 5.04 19.91 -7.24
CA ASP A 227 5.11 21.18 -6.51
C ASP A 227 5.53 20.97 -5.05
N GLU A 228 5.17 19.85 -4.42
CA GLU A 228 5.59 19.54 -3.05
C GLU A 228 7.10 19.34 -2.95
N VAL A 229 7.71 18.64 -3.90
CA VAL A 229 9.17 18.52 -3.99
C VAL A 229 9.83 19.89 -4.13
N ASN A 230 9.28 20.76 -4.98
CA ASN A 230 9.81 22.12 -5.16
C ASN A 230 9.71 22.96 -3.87
N LYS A 231 8.63 22.85 -3.11
CA LYS A 231 8.49 23.48 -1.78
C LYS A 231 9.56 22.99 -0.81
N HIS A 232 9.82 21.68 -0.78
CA HIS A 232 10.86 21.12 0.08
C HIS A 232 12.27 21.52 -0.34
N LYS A 233 12.57 21.60 -1.65
CA LYS A 233 13.83 22.17 -2.15
C LYS A 233 14.01 23.61 -1.70
N ALA A 234 12.96 24.44 -1.84
CA ALA A 234 12.99 25.83 -1.37
C ALA A 234 13.15 25.94 0.16
N HIS A 235 12.57 24.98 0.93
CA HIS A 235 12.77 24.93 2.38
C HIS A 235 14.22 24.63 2.74
N ALA A 236 14.84 23.62 2.15
CA ALA A 236 16.26 23.28 2.38
C ALA A 236 17.18 24.46 1.99
N ALA A 237 16.90 25.14 0.86
CA ALA A 237 17.67 26.29 0.43
C ALA A 237 17.57 27.48 1.40
N ARG A 238 16.39 27.76 1.98
CA ARG A 238 16.22 28.81 3.01
C ARG A 238 17.06 28.56 4.26
N LEU A 239 17.27 27.28 4.60
CA LEU A 239 18.11 26.88 5.73
C LEU A 239 19.60 26.73 5.33
N SER A 240 19.95 27.01 4.07
CA SER A 240 21.32 26.90 3.52
C SER A 240 21.91 25.50 3.71
N LEU A 241 21.10 24.44 3.58
CA LEU A 241 21.53 23.06 3.80
C LEU A 241 22.22 22.50 2.54
N ASN A 242 23.44 21.99 2.71
CA ASN A 242 24.19 21.32 1.65
C ASN A 242 24.12 19.78 1.74
N ASN A 243 23.57 19.24 2.85
CA ASN A 243 23.43 17.82 3.15
C ASN A 243 22.03 17.26 2.85
N VAL A 244 21.16 18.02 2.16
CA VAL A 244 19.83 17.56 1.73
C VAL A 244 19.79 17.45 0.22
N HIS A 245 19.59 16.23 -0.28
CA HIS A 245 19.62 15.89 -1.70
C HIS A 245 18.24 15.41 -2.14
N PHE A 246 17.92 15.64 -3.42
CA PHE A 246 16.62 15.26 -4.00
C PHE A 246 16.82 14.46 -5.28
N LEU A 247 16.11 13.34 -5.39
CA LEU A 247 15.94 12.59 -6.63
C LEU A 247 14.45 12.50 -6.98
N THR A 248 14.15 12.60 -8.27
CA THR A 248 12.77 12.47 -8.75
C THR A 248 12.64 11.36 -9.76
N ASP A 249 11.45 10.75 -9.80
CA ASP A 249 11.05 9.79 -10.85
C ASP A 249 11.99 8.59 -11.01
N VAL A 250 12.50 8.07 -9.89
CA VAL A 250 13.35 6.87 -9.89
C VAL A 250 12.55 5.63 -10.32
N SER A 251 13.18 4.78 -11.11
CA SER A 251 12.65 3.46 -11.51
C SER A 251 12.65 2.46 -10.34
N GLU A 252 11.94 1.32 -10.48
CA GLU A 252 11.98 0.25 -9.47
C GLU A 252 13.39 -0.32 -9.24
N PRO A 253 14.22 -0.60 -10.28
CA PRO A 253 15.61 -1.01 -10.08
C PRO A 253 16.46 0.03 -9.34
N GLU A 254 16.27 1.32 -9.64
CA GLU A 254 16.97 2.42 -8.95
C GLU A 254 16.51 2.53 -7.50
N LYS A 255 15.21 2.41 -7.24
CA LYS A 255 14.65 2.34 -5.88
C LYS A 255 15.25 1.19 -5.08
N ALA A 256 15.34 -0.01 -5.68
CA ALA A 256 15.94 -1.18 -5.04
C ALA A 256 17.43 -0.93 -4.74
N TRP A 257 18.16 -0.25 -5.64
CA TRP A 257 19.55 0.13 -5.40
C TRP A 257 19.68 1.13 -4.23
N LEU A 258 18.84 2.15 -4.21
CA LEU A 258 18.85 3.17 -3.14
C LEU A 258 18.55 2.55 -1.77
N LEU A 259 17.57 1.65 -1.68
CA LEU A 259 17.23 0.91 -0.46
C LEU A 259 18.39 0.00 -0.02
N ALA A 260 19.04 -0.69 -0.97
CA ALA A 260 20.19 -1.56 -0.68
C ALA A 260 21.38 -0.80 -0.12
N ASN A 261 21.58 0.46 -0.53
CA ASN A 261 22.79 1.24 -0.26
C ASN A 261 22.57 2.43 0.69
N CYS A 262 21.40 2.60 1.28
CA CYS A 262 21.22 3.61 2.32
C CYS A 262 21.80 3.14 3.65
N LYS A 263 22.14 4.11 4.52
CA LYS A 263 22.56 3.90 5.90
C LYS A 263 21.38 3.54 6.81
N ALA A 264 20.25 4.25 6.63
CA ALA A 264 18.99 4.02 7.31
C ALA A 264 17.83 4.57 6.49
N PHE A 265 16.63 4.02 6.68
CA PHE A 265 15.41 4.50 6.09
C PHE A 265 14.57 5.28 7.10
N LEU A 266 14.14 6.48 6.73
CA LEU A 266 13.43 7.43 7.59
C LEU A 266 12.02 7.69 7.08
N PHE A 267 11.00 7.57 7.96
CA PHE A 267 9.61 7.73 7.54
C PHE A 267 8.74 8.45 8.60
N PRO A 268 8.77 9.79 8.64
CA PRO A 268 8.07 10.59 9.66
C PRO A 268 6.59 10.80 9.36
N SER A 269 5.96 9.93 8.57
CA SER A 269 4.58 10.11 8.10
C SER A 269 3.59 10.16 9.26
N LEU A 270 2.72 11.17 9.23
CA LEU A 270 1.70 11.42 10.26
C LEU A 270 0.46 10.55 10.06
N LEU A 271 0.19 10.15 8.81
CA LEU A 271 -1.04 9.45 8.46
C LEU A 271 -0.82 8.45 7.33
N GLU A 272 -0.95 7.18 7.66
CA GLU A 272 -0.82 6.04 6.74
C GLU A 272 -1.96 5.04 6.94
N GLY A 273 -2.34 4.37 5.86
CA GLY A 273 -3.20 3.20 5.93
C GLY A 273 -2.41 1.91 6.17
N PHE A 274 -1.14 1.84 5.66
CA PHE A 274 -0.27 0.68 5.81
C PHE A 274 1.21 1.07 6.01
N GLY A 275 1.81 1.83 5.09
CA GLY A 275 3.24 2.17 5.17
C GLY A 275 4.13 1.14 4.47
N LEU A 276 3.97 0.98 3.15
CA LEU A 276 4.80 0.06 2.34
C LEU A 276 6.31 0.36 2.42
N PRO A 277 6.78 1.62 2.26
CA PRO A 277 8.21 1.90 2.15
C PRO A 277 9.07 1.48 3.35
N PRO A 278 8.64 1.61 4.61
CA PRO A 278 9.38 1.06 5.75
C PRO A 278 9.60 -0.45 5.66
N ILE A 279 8.60 -1.21 5.22
CA ILE A 279 8.70 -2.66 5.09
C ILE A 279 9.59 -3.05 3.91
N GLU A 280 9.52 -2.30 2.81
CA GLU A 280 10.47 -2.46 1.69
C GLU A 280 11.91 -2.29 2.16
N ALA A 281 12.21 -1.28 2.99
CA ALA A 281 13.55 -1.08 3.56
C ALA A 281 13.98 -2.22 4.50
N MET A 282 13.04 -2.80 5.24
CA MET A 282 13.30 -3.93 6.13
C MET A 282 13.69 -5.20 5.37
N TYR A 283 13.19 -5.42 4.14
CA TYR A 283 13.66 -6.53 3.28
C TYR A 283 15.15 -6.42 2.94
N PHE A 284 15.70 -5.20 2.89
CA PHE A 284 17.14 -4.97 2.69
C PHE A 284 17.94 -5.00 4.01
N GLY A 285 17.31 -5.34 5.13
CA GLY A 285 17.97 -5.37 6.45
C GLY A 285 18.39 -3.98 6.95
N LYS A 286 17.77 -2.91 6.47
CA LYS A 286 18.15 -1.54 6.82
C LYS A 286 17.51 -1.10 8.13
N PRO A 287 18.22 -0.31 8.96
CA PRO A 287 17.61 0.38 10.08
C PRO A 287 16.45 1.24 9.62
N VAL A 288 15.30 1.11 10.29
CA VAL A 288 14.08 1.84 9.95
C VAL A 288 13.67 2.70 11.15
N VAL A 289 13.49 4.00 10.91
CA VAL A 289 12.98 4.93 11.91
C VAL A 289 11.68 5.55 11.38
N VAL A 290 10.60 5.42 12.13
CA VAL A 290 9.27 5.86 11.69
C VAL A 290 8.58 6.70 12.77
N ALA A 291 7.57 7.48 12.36
CA ALA A 291 6.71 8.16 13.33
C ALA A 291 5.88 7.13 14.13
N ARG A 292 5.72 7.33 15.44
CA ARG A 292 4.76 6.56 16.25
C ARG A 292 3.34 7.07 16.00
N ARG A 293 2.87 6.96 14.76
CA ARG A 293 1.57 7.48 14.31
C ARG A 293 0.87 6.46 13.41
N SER A 294 -0.47 6.55 13.38
CA SER A 294 -1.36 5.74 12.52
C SER A 294 -1.06 4.22 12.60
N CYS A 295 -0.97 3.55 11.48
CA CYS A 295 -0.68 2.11 11.41
C CYS A 295 0.81 1.75 11.58
N LEU A 296 1.73 2.72 11.59
CA LEU A 296 3.18 2.44 11.57
C LEU A 296 3.65 1.59 12.76
N PRO A 297 3.18 1.78 14.02
CA PRO A 297 3.52 0.90 15.13
C PRO A 297 3.02 -0.54 14.95
N GLU A 298 1.83 -0.72 14.37
CA GLU A 298 1.28 -2.03 14.05
C GLU A 298 2.13 -2.75 12.99
N ILE A 299 2.47 -2.03 11.93
CA ILE A 299 3.12 -2.61 10.74
C ILE A 299 4.62 -2.82 10.94
N CYS A 300 5.32 -1.85 11.53
CA CYS A 300 6.76 -1.93 11.73
C CYS A 300 7.16 -2.71 13.01
N GLY A 301 6.24 -2.84 13.99
CA GLY A 301 6.45 -3.60 15.21
C GLY A 301 7.68 -3.14 16.00
N GLU A 302 8.27 -4.06 16.74
CA GLU A 302 9.48 -3.79 17.55
C GLU A 302 10.77 -3.71 16.72
N ALA A 303 10.71 -4.05 15.43
CA ALA A 303 11.87 -3.98 14.55
C ALA A 303 12.27 -2.54 14.24
N ALA A 304 11.31 -1.58 14.19
CA ALA A 304 11.62 -0.17 13.92
C ALA A 304 11.95 0.63 15.18
N ALA A 305 12.71 1.70 15.02
CA ALA A 305 12.79 2.77 15.99
C ALA A 305 11.67 3.81 15.73
N TYR A 306 11.29 4.56 16.77
CA TYR A 306 10.13 5.44 16.70
C TYR A 306 10.43 6.85 17.15
N TRP A 307 9.98 7.82 16.36
CA TRP A 307 9.84 9.19 16.81
C TRP A 307 8.47 9.39 17.47
N ASP A 308 8.49 9.79 18.73
CA ASP A 308 7.30 10.19 19.48
C ASP A 308 7.01 11.67 19.30
N ASP A 309 8.06 12.47 19.08
CA ASP A 309 8.03 13.89 18.78
C ASP A 309 8.93 14.21 17.56
N PHE A 310 8.71 15.38 16.96
CA PHE A 310 9.40 15.79 15.73
C PHE A 310 10.35 16.98 15.96
N ALA A 311 10.78 17.23 17.21
CA ALA A 311 11.85 18.17 17.47
C ALA A 311 13.13 17.70 16.75
N PRO A 312 13.79 18.57 15.99
CA PRO A 312 14.92 18.20 15.12
C PRO A 312 16.00 17.40 15.85
N GLN A 313 16.40 17.84 17.06
CA GLN A 313 17.42 17.15 17.85
C GLN A 313 16.95 15.77 18.32
N ALA A 314 15.72 15.63 18.81
CA ALA A 314 15.16 14.34 19.24
C ALA A 314 15.07 13.34 18.07
N MET A 315 14.70 13.83 16.87
CA MET A 315 14.71 13.01 15.66
C MET A 315 16.12 12.54 15.29
N ALA A 316 17.11 13.43 15.34
CA ALA A 316 18.50 13.09 15.04
C ALA A 316 19.06 12.07 16.06
N ASP A 317 18.82 12.26 17.34
CA ASP A 317 19.34 11.38 18.40
C ASP A 317 18.69 9.98 18.32
N THR A 318 17.38 9.89 18.08
CA THR A 318 16.70 8.62 17.85
C THR A 318 17.25 7.89 16.62
N SER A 319 17.51 8.62 15.53
CA SER A 319 18.07 8.06 14.30
C SER A 319 19.49 7.56 14.49
N LYS A 320 20.35 8.33 15.17
CA LYS A 320 21.72 7.94 15.53
C LYS A 320 21.72 6.66 16.36
N LEU A 321 20.86 6.59 17.38
CA LEU A 321 20.74 5.40 18.24
C LEU A 321 20.30 4.17 17.44
N ALA A 322 19.33 4.30 16.53
CA ALA A 322 18.87 3.20 15.68
C ALA A 322 19.98 2.68 14.76
N ILE A 323 20.76 3.58 14.17
CA ILE A 323 21.91 3.24 13.31
C ILE A 323 23.00 2.52 14.11
N THR A 324 23.36 3.05 15.29
CA THR A 324 24.37 2.44 16.17
C THR A 324 23.96 1.03 16.58
N ARG A 325 22.73 0.83 17.05
CA ARG A 325 22.20 -0.49 17.43
C ARG A 325 22.26 -1.49 16.27
N ALA A 326 21.95 -1.03 15.06
CA ALA A 326 22.02 -1.89 13.88
C ALA A 326 23.47 -2.27 13.53
N GLY A 327 24.43 -1.35 13.73
CA GLY A 327 25.85 -1.62 13.56
C GLY A 327 26.38 -2.61 14.59
N ASP A 328 26.08 -2.40 15.87
CA ASP A 328 26.54 -3.25 16.98
C ASP A 328 25.97 -4.67 16.93
N SER A 329 24.70 -4.80 16.53
CA SER A 329 23.99 -6.08 16.46
C SER A 329 24.11 -6.78 15.09
N GLY A 330 24.61 -6.12 14.06
CA GLY A 330 24.95 -6.64 12.75
C GLY A 330 23.86 -7.54 12.14
N GLN A 331 24.21 -8.82 11.89
CA GLN A 331 23.32 -9.79 11.25
C GLN A 331 22.04 -10.07 12.06
N HIS A 332 22.10 -10.02 13.38
CA HIS A 332 20.91 -10.26 14.22
C HIS A 332 19.84 -9.21 14.00
N GLN A 333 20.21 -7.93 13.95
CA GLN A 333 19.27 -6.85 13.71
C GLN A 333 18.72 -6.88 12.28
N ALA A 334 19.55 -7.19 11.29
CA ALA A 334 19.10 -7.37 9.91
C ALA A 334 18.07 -8.50 9.78
N LEU A 335 18.25 -9.60 10.51
CA LEU A 335 17.29 -10.70 10.57
C LEU A 335 15.97 -10.28 11.21
N LEU A 336 15.98 -9.45 12.25
CA LEU A 336 14.74 -8.91 12.86
C LEU A 336 13.94 -8.07 11.86
N TYR A 337 14.61 -7.21 11.10
CA TYR A 337 13.97 -6.43 10.03
C TYR A 337 13.36 -7.35 8.97
N HIS A 338 14.11 -8.31 8.47
CA HIS A 338 13.66 -9.25 7.45
C HIS A 338 12.46 -10.09 7.94
N ASN A 339 12.52 -10.63 9.17
CA ASN A 339 11.42 -11.38 9.77
C ASN A 339 10.14 -10.53 9.93
N GLN A 340 10.28 -9.24 10.25
CA GLN A 340 9.14 -8.33 10.31
C GLN A 340 8.54 -8.14 8.92
N ALA A 341 9.37 -7.92 7.89
CA ALA A 341 8.92 -7.74 6.51
C ALA A 341 8.19 -8.99 5.98
N GLN A 342 8.69 -10.17 6.26
CA GLN A 342 8.09 -11.45 5.84
C GLN A 342 6.69 -11.72 6.41
N LYS A 343 6.26 -11.00 7.45
CA LYS A 343 4.86 -11.08 7.91
C LYS A 343 3.88 -10.60 6.85
N TYR A 344 4.33 -9.73 5.95
CA TYR A 344 3.54 -9.02 4.95
C TYR A 344 3.84 -9.46 3.52
N GLU A 345 3.77 -10.75 3.25
CA GLU A 345 3.96 -11.31 1.92
C GLU A 345 2.65 -11.37 1.13
N TRP A 346 2.70 -11.07 -0.15
CA TRP A 346 1.53 -11.16 -1.04
C TRP A 346 0.87 -12.52 -1.07
N PRO A 347 1.61 -13.67 -1.06
CA PRO A 347 0.97 -14.99 -0.98
C PRO A 347 0.11 -15.20 0.27
N LYS A 348 0.50 -14.61 1.41
CA LYS A 348 -0.29 -14.65 2.66
C LYS A 348 -1.58 -13.83 2.51
N ALA A 349 -1.46 -12.59 2.02
CA ALA A 349 -2.60 -11.73 1.74
C ALA A 349 -3.57 -12.40 0.75
N GLY A 350 -3.08 -12.90 -0.39
CA GLY A 350 -3.88 -13.56 -1.40
C GLY A 350 -4.60 -14.82 -0.88
N LYS A 351 -3.96 -15.63 -0.01
CA LYS A 351 -4.64 -16.76 0.66
C LYS A 351 -5.78 -16.28 1.56
N ALA A 352 -5.56 -15.20 2.33
CA ALA A 352 -6.58 -14.65 3.22
C ALA A 352 -7.80 -14.13 2.43
N TYR A 353 -7.58 -13.40 1.33
CA TYR A 353 -8.65 -12.95 0.44
C TYR A 353 -9.41 -14.11 -0.22
N THR A 354 -8.70 -15.13 -0.72
CA THR A 354 -9.32 -16.33 -1.31
C THR A 354 -10.18 -17.05 -0.26
N ARG A 355 -9.64 -17.26 0.95
CA ARG A 355 -10.37 -17.88 2.05
C ARG A 355 -11.62 -17.09 2.45
N MET A 356 -11.56 -15.76 2.46
CA MET A 356 -12.73 -14.93 2.72
C MET A 356 -13.81 -15.15 1.66
N CYS A 357 -13.45 -15.22 0.38
CA CYS A 357 -14.42 -15.53 -0.69
C CYS A 357 -15.02 -16.94 -0.51
N SER A 358 -14.24 -17.93 -0.06
CA SER A 358 -14.73 -19.31 0.16
C SER A 358 -15.83 -19.38 1.22
N HIS A 359 -15.83 -18.50 2.23
CA HIS A 359 -16.89 -18.49 3.24
C HIS A 359 -18.27 -18.15 2.65
N PHE A 360 -18.31 -17.53 1.48
CA PHE A 360 -19.55 -17.25 0.76
C PHE A 360 -19.97 -18.37 -0.20
N ASN A 361 -19.13 -19.40 -0.38
CA ASN A 361 -19.40 -20.57 -1.22
C ASN A 361 -20.05 -21.73 -0.44
N CYS A 362 -20.16 -21.63 0.89
CA CYS A 362 -20.87 -22.65 1.67
C CYS A 362 -22.37 -22.47 1.47
N PRO A 363 -23.11 -23.49 0.97
CA PRO A 363 -24.56 -23.49 1.05
C PRO A 363 -24.95 -23.48 2.53
N GLY A 364 -25.74 -22.45 2.94
CA GLY A 364 -26.32 -22.35 4.28
C GLY A 364 -27.31 -23.45 4.55
#